data_d66381e4e23c944ef68813ccf6c49493
#
_entry.id   d66381e4e23c944ef68813ccf6c49493
#
_cell.length_a   1.000
_cell.length_b   1.000
_cell.length_c   1.000
_cell.angle_alpha   90.00
_cell.angle_beta   90.00
_cell.angle_gamma   90.00
#
_symmetry.space_group_name_H-M   'P 1'
#
loop_
_entity.id
_entity.type
_entity.pdbx_description
1 polymer ?
#
loop_
_entity_poly.entity_id
_entity_poly.type
_entity_poly.pdbx_seq_one_letter_code
_entity_poly.pdbx_strand_id
1 'polypeptide(L)'
;MFPLIGKTIIFDNFPDPSDTWEITETIGKGTYGKVFKVLNKKNGQKAAVKILDPIHDIDEEIEAEYNILKALSDHPNVVRFYGIYFKKDKINGDKLWLVLELCNGGSVTDLVKGFLKRGERMSEPIIAYILHEALMGLQHLHNNKTIHRDIKGNNILLTTEGGVKLVDFGVSAQLTSTXGTIDTSVGTPFWMAPERRRECXRKLVIACEQQLDTTLIARCDTWSLGITAIELGDGDPPLADLHPMRALFKIPRNPPPKLSSLTVGSTEFNDFISRCLTKDYEKRPTVTDLLQHQFITQIEGKDVMLQKQLIGIYQFIKCVGSTEKARHERIHTKKSNLNRSLISDLKDVDDLATLDILDENTVSEHLEKCYSRDQIYVYVGDILIALNPFQSLGLYSTKLSRLYIGAKRTANPPHIFAMANLGYQSMVTYNSDQCIVISGESGAGKTESAHLLVQQLTVLGKANNRTLQEKILQVNNLVEAFGNACTTINDNSSRFGKYLEMKFTTSGTVVGAQISEYLLEKSRVIHQAIGEKNFHIFYYIYAGLAEKKKLALYKLPENKPPRYLQNDHLRTVRDMMNNSFYKSQYELIEQCFKVIGFTME
;
A
#
# COMPACT_ATOMS: atom_id res chain seq x y z
N MET A 1 12.66 27.49 22.48
CA MET A 1 14.02 26.93 22.28
C MET A 1 13.94 25.44 22.63
N PHE A 2 13.75 24.57 21.66
CA PHE A 2 13.72 23.11 21.88
C PHE A 2 15.14 22.59 21.70
N PRO A 3 15.65 21.76 22.60
CA PRO A 3 17.01 21.26 22.47
C PRO A 3 17.08 20.26 21.29
N LEU A 4 17.82 20.65 20.30
CA LEU A 4 18.36 19.76 19.28
C LEU A 4 19.37 18.85 19.96
N ILE A 5 19.14 17.57 19.96
CA ILE A 5 20.17 16.51 19.98
C ILE A 5 19.43 15.17 19.95
N GLY A 6 19.76 14.36 18.96
CA GLY A 6 19.26 13.01 18.82
C GLY A 6 19.56 12.17 20.06
N LYS A 7 18.59 12.09 20.95
CA LYS A 7 18.55 11.05 21.95
C LYS A 7 17.51 10.05 21.48
N THR A 8 17.98 8.93 21.02
CA THR A 8 17.16 7.75 20.80
C THR A 8 16.25 7.56 22.03
N ILE A 9 14.96 7.47 21.84
CA ILE A 9 14.01 7.24 22.93
C ILE A 9 14.36 5.88 23.57
N ILE A 10 14.66 5.89 24.86
CA ILE A 10 14.89 4.65 25.60
C ILE A 10 13.53 4.14 26.07
N PHE A 11 12.98 3.15 25.36
CA PHE A 11 11.64 2.61 25.63
C PHE A 11 11.49 2.04 27.04
N ASP A 12 12.57 1.51 27.64
CA ASP A 12 12.61 0.97 29.01
C ASP A 12 12.24 2.01 30.08
N ASN A 13 12.32 3.31 29.77
CA ASN A 13 11.99 4.38 30.72
C ASN A 13 10.49 4.67 30.82
N PHE A 14 9.67 4.07 29.92
CA PHE A 14 8.23 4.28 29.96
C PHE A 14 7.55 3.33 30.95
N PRO A 15 6.46 3.75 31.62
CA PRO A 15 5.78 2.89 32.58
C PRO A 15 5.09 1.68 31.91
N ASP A 16 4.92 0.62 32.66
CA ASP A 16 4.16 -0.57 32.20
C ASP A 16 2.66 -0.22 32.18
N PRO A 17 1.93 -0.55 31.11
CA PRO A 17 0.50 -0.22 31.01
C PRO A 17 -0.40 -1.10 31.89
N SER A 18 0.09 -2.25 32.36
CA SER A 18 -0.75 -3.31 32.96
C SER A 18 -1.49 -2.87 34.22
N ASP A 19 -0.94 -1.93 35.00
CA ASP A 19 -1.56 -1.40 36.21
C ASP A 19 -2.60 -0.32 35.93
N THR A 20 -2.60 0.26 34.73
CA THR A 20 -3.43 1.42 34.41
C THR A 20 -4.51 1.09 33.36
N TRP A 21 -4.17 0.29 32.34
CA TRP A 21 -5.02 0.08 31.17
C TRP A 21 -5.34 -1.40 30.94
N GLU A 22 -6.60 -1.68 30.63
CA GLU A 22 -7.09 -3.01 30.29
C GLU A 22 -7.70 -2.98 28.88
N ILE A 23 -7.27 -3.90 28.01
CA ILE A 23 -7.83 -4.05 26.67
C ILE A 23 -9.23 -4.66 26.80
N THR A 24 -10.24 -4.00 26.22
CA THR A 24 -11.63 -4.46 26.25
C THR A 24 -12.13 -4.94 24.90
N GLU A 25 -11.63 -4.38 23.79
CA GLU A 25 -12.17 -4.65 22.46
C GLU A 25 -11.16 -4.27 21.39
N THR A 26 -11.08 -5.04 20.29
CA THR A 26 -10.33 -4.65 19.09
C THR A 26 -11.19 -3.72 18.26
N ILE A 27 -10.69 -2.53 17.91
CA ILE A 27 -11.46 -1.54 17.14
C ILE A 27 -10.92 -1.28 15.74
N GLY A 28 -9.66 -1.67 15.47
CA GLY A 28 -9.12 -1.47 14.13
C GLY A 28 -7.69 -1.89 13.95
N LYS A 29 -7.22 -1.68 12.74
CA LYS A 29 -5.82 -1.87 12.37
C LYS A 29 -5.32 -0.55 11.77
N GLY A 30 -4.36 0.06 12.41
CA GLY A 30 -3.68 1.27 11.93
C GLY A 30 -2.60 0.92 10.92
N THR A 31 -1.96 1.94 10.39
CA THR A 31 -0.88 1.80 9.39
C THR A 31 0.26 0.91 9.92
N TYR A 32 0.64 1.08 11.18
CA TYR A 32 1.78 0.37 11.78
C TYR A 32 1.42 -0.39 13.07
N GLY A 33 0.16 -0.83 13.22
CA GLY A 33 -0.21 -1.56 14.42
C GLY A 33 -1.70 -1.80 14.59
N LYS A 34 -2.05 -2.58 15.58
CA LYS A 34 -3.44 -2.85 15.94
C LYS A 34 -3.94 -1.80 16.92
N VAL A 35 -5.20 -1.40 16.76
CA VAL A 35 -5.85 -0.41 17.64
C VAL A 35 -6.93 -1.11 18.47
N PHE A 36 -6.85 -0.92 19.78
CA PHE A 36 -7.76 -1.52 20.75
C PHE A 36 -8.44 -0.43 21.58
N LYS A 37 -9.62 -0.75 22.05
CA LYS A 37 -10.31 0.03 23.07
C LYS A 37 -9.78 -0.42 24.44
N VAL A 38 -9.49 0.53 25.30
CA VAL A 38 -8.96 0.26 26.63
C VAL A 38 -9.78 1.00 27.70
N LEU A 39 -9.78 0.44 28.89
CA LEU A 39 -10.40 1.01 30.08
C LEU A 39 -9.32 1.30 31.13
N ASN A 40 -9.33 2.51 31.65
CA ASN A 40 -8.48 2.89 32.76
C ASN A 40 -9.03 2.24 34.03
N LYS A 41 -8.25 1.36 34.65
CA LYS A 41 -8.64 0.59 35.82
C LYS A 41 -8.91 1.46 37.06
N LYS A 42 -8.30 2.66 37.10
CA LYS A 42 -8.37 3.56 38.27
C LYS A 42 -9.58 4.49 38.25
N ASN A 43 -9.95 4.99 37.08
CA ASN A 43 -11.00 6.02 36.97
C ASN A 43 -12.12 5.67 35.98
N GLY A 44 -12.07 4.50 35.32
CA GLY A 44 -13.09 4.09 34.37
C GLY A 44 -13.05 4.80 33.02
N GLN A 45 -12.04 5.62 32.75
CA GLN A 45 -11.90 6.35 31.48
C GLN A 45 -11.70 5.38 30.34
N LYS A 46 -12.46 5.57 29.26
CA LYS A 46 -12.30 4.81 28.01
C LYS A 46 -11.33 5.55 27.10
N ALA A 47 -10.44 4.79 26.45
CA ALA A 47 -9.44 5.33 25.53
C ALA A 47 -9.22 4.35 24.37
N ALA A 48 -8.45 4.79 23.37
CA ALA A 48 -7.93 3.94 22.30
C ALA A 48 -6.44 3.73 22.54
N VAL A 49 -5.94 2.53 22.25
CA VAL A 49 -4.50 2.27 22.29
C VAL A 49 -4.03 1.75 20.95
N LYS A 50 -2.99 2.35 20.42
CA LYS A 50 -2.26 1.86 19.25
C LYS A 50 -1.07 1.07 19.78
N ILE A 51 -1.03 -0.23 19.48
CA ILE A 51 0.05 -1.12 19.94
C ILE A 51 1.01 -1.34 18.78
N LEU A 52 2.29 -1.04 19.03
CA LEU A 52 3.35 -1.07 18.02
C LEU A 52 4.45 -2.05 18.47
N ASP A 53 5.06 -2.70 17.49
CA ASP A 53 6.24 -3.54 17.72
C ASP A 53 7.49 -2.64 17.62
N PRO A 54 8.33 -2.58 18.64
CA PRO A 54 9.57 -1.78 18.59
C PRO A 54 10.63 -2.52 17.75
N ILE A 55 10.49 -2.47 16.43
CA ILE A 55 11.45 -3.03 15.48
C ILE A 55 12.39 -1.88 15.05
N HIS A 56 13.68 -2.13 15.01
CA HIS A 56 14.72 -1.12 14.80
C HIS A 56 14.51 -0.17 13.61
N ASP A 57 13.86 -0.62 12.54
CA ASP A 57 13.64 0.19 11.34
C ASP A 57 12.45 1.16 11.43
N ILE A 58 11.61 1.06 12.49
CA ILE A 58 10.39 1.86 12.67
C ILE A 58 10.56 2.89 13.81
N ASP A 59 11.67 2.86 14.52
CA ASP A 59 11.91 3.69 15.70
C ASP A 59 11.79 5.20 15.39
N GLU A 60 12.29 5.65 14.24
CA GLU A 60 12.24 7.07 13.83
C GLU A 60 10.79 7.54 13.60
N GLU A 61 9.96 6.71 12.99
CA GLU A 61 8.54 7.03 12.73
C GLU A 61 7.73 7.06 14.04
N ILE A 62 7.99 6.10 14.93
CA ILE A 62 7.36 6.03 16.26
C ILE A 62 7.77 7.25 17.08
N GLU A 63 9.06 7.62 17.05
CA GLU A 63 9.57 8.80 17.76
C GLU A 63 8.93 10.09 17.21
N ALA A 64 8.81 10.22 15.90
CA ALA A 64 8.17 11.36 15.27
C ALA A 64 6.69 11.47 15.68
N GLU A 65 5.94 10.37 15.63
CA GLU A 65 4.52 10.34 16.04
C GLU A 65 4.37 10.73 17.53
N TYR A 66 5.20 10.17 18.39
CA TYR A 66 5.19 10.48 19.84
C TYR A 66 5.45 11.96 20.09
N ASN A 67 6.49 12.52 19.47
CA ASN A 67 6.87 13.92 19.67
C ASN A 67 5.79 14.88 19.20
N ILE A 68 5.15 14.60 18.06
CA ILE A 68 4.05 15.40 17.50
C ILE A 68 2.82 15.32 18.42
N LEU A 69 2.42 14.11 18.82
CA LEU A 69 1.28 13.92 19.72
C LEU A 69 1.50 14.63 21.06
N LYS A 70 2.69 14.51 21.64
CA LYS A 70 3.03 15.14 22.93
C LYS A 70 2.98 16.67 22.84
N ALA A 71 3.44 17.23 21.73
CA ALA A 71 3.52 18.69 21.56
C ALA A 71 2.21 19.32 21.09
N LEU A 72 1.42 18.65 20.25
CA LEU A 72 0.33 19.28 19.48
C LEU A 72 -1.06 18.69 19.75
N SER A 73 -1.21 17.70 20.62
CA SER A 73 -2.50 17.05 20.86
C SER A 73 -3.48 17.86 21.73
N ASP A 74 -3.06 18.97 22.30
CA ASP A 74 -3.93 19.85 23.08
C ASP A 74 -4.64 20.86 22.14
N HIS A 75 -5.53 20.34 21.32
CA HIS A 75 -6.35 21.09 20.36
C HIS A 75 -7.66 20.32 20.12
N PRO A 76 -8.82 21.00 20.04
CA PRO A 76 -10.10 20.31 19.89
C PRO A 76 -10.23 19.45 18.62
N ASN A 77 -9.45 19.73 17.57
CA ASN A 77 -9.52 18.99 16.29
C ASN A 77 -8.30 18.09 16.05
N VAL A 78 -7.51 17.83 17.08
CA VAL A 78 -6.41 16.84 17.06
C VAL A 78 -6.69 15.80 18.14
N VAL A 79 -6.50 14.52 17.83
CA VAL A 79 -6.70 13.43 18.78
C VAL A 79 -5.86 13.68 20.04
N ARG A 80 -6.49 13.60 21.22
CA ARG A 80 -5.81 13.85 22.49
C ARG A 80 -4.89 12.67 22.83
N PHE A 81 -3.70 12.98 23.31
CA PHE A 81 -2.68 12.00 23.72
C PHE A 81 -2.69 11.86 25.24
N TYR A 82 -2.87 10.64 25.75
CA TYR A 82 -2.95 10.38 27.19
C TYR A 82 -1.65 9.81 27.75
N GLY A 83 -0.79 9.24 26.92
CA GLY A 83 0.49 8.75 27.39
C GLY A 83 1.06 7.64 26.53
N ILE A 84 2.31 7.34 26.80
CA ILE A 84 3.05 6.26 26.18
C ILE A 84 3.49 5.29 27.27
N TYR A 85 3.42 3.98 26.95
CA TYR A 85 3.73 2.91 27.89
C TYR A 85 4.54 1.84 27.16
N PHE A 86 5.36 1.12 27.90
CA PHE A 86 6.17 0.04 27.36
C PHE A 86 5.88 -1.25 28.12
N LYS A 87 5.42 -2.27 27.39
CA LYS A 87 5.10 -3.57 27.98
C LYS A 87 6.15 -4.59 27.57
N LYS A 88 6.89 -5.09 28.55
CA LYS A 88 7.86 -6.17 28.33
C LYS A 88 7.13 -7.50 28.26
N ASP A 89 7.38 -8.27 27.22
CA ASP A 89 6.79 -9.60 27.03
C ASP A 89 7.82 -10.53 26.38
N LYS A 90 8.39 -11.42 27.17
CA LYS A 90 9.42 -12.37 26.74
C LYS A 90 8.90 -13.43 25.77
N ILE A 91 7.58 -13.63 25.71
CA ILE A 91 6.95 -14.67 24.91
C ILE A 91 6.51 -14.10 23.56
N ASN A 92 5.81 -12.96 23.57
CA ASN A 92 5.19 -12.38 22.36
C ASN A 92 5.95 -11.15 21.83
N GLY A 93 7.10 -10.83 22.41
CA GLY A 93 7.89 -9.65 22.08
C GLY A 93 7.38 -8.39 22.78
N ASP A 94 8.30 -7.49 23.05
CA ASP A 94 8.00 -6.22 23.73
C ASP A 94 7.04 -5.37 22.89
N LYS A 95 6.16 -4.62 23.55
CA LYS A 95 5.12 -3.80 22.90
C LYS A 95 5.13 -2.36 23.41
N LEU A 96 5.02 -1.43 22.48
CA LEU A 96 4.86 -0.01 22.79
C LEU A 96 3.39 0.37 22.66
N TRP A 97 2.84 1.06 23.67
CA TRP A 97 1.44 1.44 23.73
C TRP A 97 1.31 2.97 23.67
N LEU A 98 0.72 3.48 22.61
CA LEU A 98 0.31 4.90 22.50
C LEU A 98 -1.16 4.98 22.88
N VAL A 99 -1.45 5.61 24.02
CA VAL A 99 -2.82 5.75 24.54
C VAL A 99 -3.39 7.10 24.11
N LEU A 100 -4.50 7.05 23.41
CA LEU A 100 -5.12 8.19 22.72
C LEU A 100 -6.61 8.30 23.09
N GLU A 101 -7.17 9.46 22.83
CA GLU A 101 -8.61 9.70 22.92
C GLU A 101 -9.38 8.69 22.06
N LEU A 102 -10.46 8.15 22.62
CA LEU A 102 -11.34 7.22 21.89
C LEU A 102 -12.33 8.01 21.03
N CYS A 103 -12.11 7.99 19.71
CA CYS A 103 -13.03 8.58 18.74
C CYS A 103 -14.01 7.50 18.28
N ASN A 104 -15.09 7.34 19.03
CA ASN A 104 -16.02 6.22 18.93
C ASN A 104 -17.09 6.41 17.84
N GLY A 105 -17.02 7.50 17.07
CA GLY A 105 -17.91 7.82 15.95
C GLY A 105 -17.45 7.23 14.61
N GLY A 106 -16.31 6.55 14.57
CA GLY A 106 -15.73 6.03 13.31
C GLY A 106 -15.07 7.12 12.47
N SER A 107 -14.72 6.77 11.26
CA SER A 107 -14.10 7.72 10.31
C SER A 107 -15.17 8.40 9.43
N VAL A 108 -14.79 9.54 8.83
CA VAL A 108 -15.70 10.19 7.86
C VAL A 108 -15.87 9.34 6.59
N THR A 109 -14.92 8.49 6.25
CA THR A 109 -15.06 7.48 5.18
C THR A 109 -16.20 6.50 5.53
N ASP A 110 -16.23 6.00 6.78
CA ASP A 110 -17.31 5.10 7.24
C ASP A 110 -18.67 5.80 7.19
N LEU A 111 -18.70 7.07 7.57
CA LEU A 111 -19.90 7.90 7.54
C LEU A 111 -20.47 8.02 6.12
N VAL A 112 -19.61 8.37 5.14
CA VAL A 112 -19.99 8.49 3.73
C VAL A 112 -20.52 7.16 3.19
N LYS A 113 -19.81 6.08 3.47
CA LYS A 113 -20.22 4.73 3.05
C LYS A 113 -21.56 4.32 3.67
N GLY A 114 -21.81 4.76 4.91
CA GLY A 114 -23.10 4.56 5.57
C GLY A 114 -24.25 5.24 4.83
N PHE A 115 -24.04 6.46 4.35
CA PHE A 115 -25.02 7.19 3.52
C PHE A 115 -25.27 6.48 2.19
N LEU A 116 -24.20 6.10 1.49
CA LEU A 116 -24.29 5.47 0.16
C LEU A 116 -25.04 4.12 0.21
N LYS A 117 -24.84 3.33 1.26
CA LYS A 117 -25.55 2.05 1.46
C LYS A 117 -27.07 2.23 1.53
N ARG A 118 -27.53 3.44 1.88
CA ARG A 118 -28.97 3.77 1.93
C ARG A 118 -29.46 4.49 0.68
N GLY A 119 -28.59 4.65 -0.32
CA GLY A 119 -28.90 5.43 -1.52
C GLY A 119 -28.98 6.93 -1.26
N GLU A 120 -28.36 7.39 -0.15
CA GLU A 120 -28.35 8.80 0.25
C GLU A 120 -26.96 9.40 0.08
N ARG A 121 -26.91 10.73 0.08
CA ARG A 121 -25.64 11.47 0.05
C ARG A 121 -25.58 12.43 1.24
N MET A 122 -24.36 12.70 1.69
CA MET A 122 -24.12 13.63 2.79
C MET A 122 -24.46 15.05 2.33
N SER A 123 -25.21 15.80 3.14
CA SER A 123 -25.57 17.19 2.83
C SER A 123 -24.33 18.09 2.88
N GLU A 124 -24.30 19.10 2.02
CA GLU A 124 -23.18 20.04 1.94
C GLU A 124 -22.90 20.79 3.26
N PRO A 125 -23.90 21.22 4.06
CA PRO A 125 -23.60 21.83 5.35
C PRO A 125 -22.84 20.89 6.30
N ILE A 126 -23.15 19.58 6.29
CA ILE A 126 -22.42 18.57 7.10
C ILE A 126 -21.00 18.41 6.55
N ILE A 127 -20.83 18.35 5.21
CA ILE A 127 -19.52 18.30 4.56
C ILE A 127 -18.70 19.53 4.95
N ALA A 128 -19.30 20.72 4.87
CA ALA A 128 -18.66 21.99 5.23
C ALA A 128 -18.21 22.02 6.69
N TYR A 129 -19.05 21.50 7.59
CA TYR A 129 -18.71 21.40 9.02
C TYR A 129 -17.49 20.47 9.24
N ILE A 130 -17.50 19.31 8.63
CA ILE A 130 -16.39 18.34 8.75
C ILE A 130 -15.08 18.96 8.21
N LEU A 131 -15.16 19.58 7.02
CA LEU A 131 -13.99 20.21 6.39
C LEU A 131 -13.49 21.43 7.20
N HIS A 132 -14.40 22.23 7.78
CA HIS A 132 -14.04 23.34 8.67
C HIS A 132 -13.24 22.84 9.87
N GLU A 133 -13.72 21.80 10.54
CA GLU A 133 -13.06 21.25 11.72
C GLU A 133 -11.71 20.62 11.36
N ALA A 134 -11.62 19.95 10.21
CA ALA A 134 -10.35 19.42 9.70
C ALA A 134 -9.36 20.55 9.38
N LEU A 135 -9.85 21.64 8.77
CA LEU A 135 -9.03 22.84 8.50
C LEU A 135 -8.50 23.48 9.79
N MET A 136 -9.33 23.54 10.85
CA MET A 136 -8.90 24.07 12.15
C MET A 136 -7.76 23.23 12.74
N GLY A 137 -7.88 21.90 12.65
CA GLY A 137 -6.80 20.98 13.07
C GLY A 137 -5.53 21.16 12.25
N LEU A 138 -5.67 21.25 10.92
CA LEU A 138 -4.53 21.49 10.01
C LEU A 138 -3.87 22.85 10.27
N GLN A 139 -4.65 23.90 10.54
CA GLN A 139 -4.12 25.23 10.87
C GLN A 139 -3.24 25.16 12.12
N HIS A 140 -3.70 24.43 13.15
CA HIS A 140 -2.91 24.21 14.36
C HIS A 140 -1.59 23.51 14.05
N LEU A 141 -1.61 22.45 13.22
CA LEU A 141 -0.38 21.73 12.82
C LEU A 141 0.56 22.64 12.01
N HIS A 142 0.03 23.33 10.99
CA HIS A 142 0.83 24.18 10.10
C HIS A 142 1.45 25.37 10.83
N ASN A 143 0.71 25.99 11.78
CA ASN A 143 1.22 27.07 12.62
C ASN A 143 2.38 26.61 13.50
N ASN A 144 2.41 25.30 13.84
CA ASN A 144 3.50 24.67 14.57
C ASN A 144 4.49 23.96 13.66
N LYS A 145 4.54 24.36 12.38
CA LYS A 145 5.50 23.85 11.39
C LYS A 145 5.47 22.34 11.22
N THR A 146 4.28 21.76 11.37
CA THR A 146 4.07 20.31 11.22
C THR A 146 3.13 20.06 10.03
N ILE A 147 3.49 19.12 9.17
CA ILE A 147 2.69 18.70 8.01
C ILE A 147 2.15 17.30 8.32
N HIS A 148 0.85 17.07 8.08
CA HIS A 148 0.22 15.78 8.34
C HIS A 148 0.67 14.70 7.34
N ARG A 149 0.63 15.02 6.05
CA ARG A 149 1.06 14.20 4.90
C ARG A 149 0.14 13.01 4.55
N ASP A 150 -0.86 12.69 5.36
CA ASP A 150 -1.80 11.58 5.07
C ASP A 150 -3.26 11.96 5.39
N ILE A 151 -3.67 13.16 4.97
CA ILE A 151 -5.07 13.60 5.09
C ILE A 151 -5.92 12.78 4.12
N LYS A 152 -6.94 12.12 4.67
CA LYS A 152 -7.94 11.31 3.95
C LYS A 152 -9.10 11.03 4.90
N GLY A 153 -10.23 10.60 4.38
CA GLY A 153 -11.42 10.36 5.21
C GLY A 153 -11.20 9.37 6.34
N ASN A 154 -10.35 8.37 6.16
CA ASN A 154 -10.03 7.37 7.20
C ASN A 154 -9.22 7.97 8.36
N ASN A 155 -8.53 9.08 8.17
CA ASN A 155 -7.72 9.75 9.18
C ASN A 155 -8.42 10.97 9.79
N ILE A 156 -9.71 11.15 9.52
CA ILE A 156 -10.57 12.15 10.16
C ILE A 156 -11.64 11.37 10.91
N LEU A 157 -11.53 11.34 12.25
CA LEU A 157 -12.42 10.56 13.10
C LEU A 157 -13.45 11.44 13.79
N LEU A 158 -14.56 10.82 14.14
CA LEU A 158 -15.69 11.47 14.78
C LEU A 158 -15.81 10.98 16.23
N THR A 159 -16.13 11.92 17.14
CA THR A 159 -16.48 11.56 18.51
C THR A 159 -17.99 11.36 18.62
N THR A 160 -18.42 10.70 19.69
CA THR A 160 -19.84 10.51 19.99
C THR A 160 -20.57 11.83 20.27
N GLU A 161 -19.81 12.90 20.57
CA GLU A 161 -20.32 14.25 20.85
C GLU A 161 -20.34 15.13 19.57
N GLY A 162 -20.05 14.54 18.41
CA GLY A 162 -20.03 15.25 17.14
C GLY A 162 -18.75 16.03 16.87
N GLY A 163 -17.69 15.78 17.63
CA GLY A 163 -16.37 16.36 17.39
C GLY A 163 -15.67 15.70 16.21
N VAL A 164 -14.77 16.44 15.56
CA VAL A 164 -13.98 16.00 14.41
C VAL A 164 -12.52 16.06 14.78
N LYS A 165 -11.80 14.96 14.67
CA LYS A 165 -10.41 14.83 15.12
C LYS A 165 -9.50 14.30 14.02
N LEU A 166 -8.36 14.96 13.79
CA LEU A 166 -7.28 14.45 12.96
C LEU A 166 -6.50 13.38 13.75
N VAL A 167 -6.18 12.28 13.08
CA VAL A 167 -5.47 11.15 13.68
C VAL A 167 -4.36 10.65 12.74
N ASP A 168 -3.54 9.74 13.23
CA ASP A 168 -2.49 9.01 12.51
C ASP A 168 -1.36 9.93 12.02
N PHE A 169 -0.47 10.27 12.96
CA PHE A 169 0.69 11.13 12.72
C PHE A 169 1.98 10.34 12.40
N GLY A 170 1.85 9.04 12.14
CA GLY A 170 2.99 8.14 11.86
C GLY A 170 3.82 8.53 10.64
N VAL A 171 3.25 9.31 9.73
CA VAL A 171 3.96 9.79 8.54
C VAL A 171 4.07 11.33 8.49
N SER A 172 3.75 12.00 9.58
CA SER A 172 3.84 13.46 9.66
C SER A 172 5.30 13.93 9.73
N ALA A 173 5.54 15.17 9.35
CA ALA A 173 6.89 15.75 9.36
C ALA A 173 6.88 17.14 10.00
N GLN A 174 7.86 17.37 10.86
CA GLN A 174 8.10 18.66 11.45
C GLN A 174 9.13 19.43 10.61
N LEU A 175 8.78 20.65 10.21
CA LEU A 175 9.63 21.50 9.37
C LEU A 175 10.64 22.27 10.21
N THR A 176 11.64 21.55 10.74
CA THR A 176 12.76 22.16 11.46
C THR A 176 13.97 22.29 10.53
N SER A 177 14.80 23.28 10.78
CA SER A 177 15.88 23.74 9.90
C SER A 177 17.10 22.80 9.76
N THR A 178 17.01 21.60 10.27
CA THR A 178 18.07 20.63 10.12
C THR A 178 17.63 19.47 9.25
N UNK A 179 17.94 19.57 8.21
CA UNK A 179 17.68 18.84 7.31
C UNK A 179 17.65 17.53 7.33
N GLY A 180 16.93 17.04 7.76
CA GLY A 180 16.58 15.66 7.42
C GLY A 180 15.94 15.60 6.05
N THR A 181 16.34 14.65 5.24
CA THR A 181 15.69 14.39 3.95
C THR A 181 14.21 14.04 4.18
N ILE A 182 13.31 14.96 3.83
CA ILE A 182 11.87 14.68 3.89
C ILE A 182 11.56 13.62 2.83
N ASP A 183 11.22 12.41 3.26
CA ASP A 183 10.78 11.37 2.33
C ASP A 183 9.45 11.79 1.72
N THR A 184 9.49 12.16 0.45
CA THR A 184 8.31 12.62 -0.29
C THR A 184 7.44 11.47 -0.81
N SER A 185 7.88 10.23 -0.64
CA SER A 185 7.14 9.04 -1.13
C SER A 185 6.05 8.56 -0.17
N VAL A 186 5.95 9.17 1.00
CA VAL A 186 5.02 8.76 2.08
C VAL A 186 3.63 9.38 1.88
N GLY A 187 2.57 8.64 2.12
CA GLY A 187 1.17 9.06 2.01
C GLY A 187 0.31 8.04 1.24
N THR A 188 -0.98 8.29 1.19
CA THR A 188 -1.94 7.41 0.50
C THR A 188 -2.13 7.85 -0.95
N PRO A 189 -1.85 7.00 -1.95
CA PRO A 189 -1.73 7.37 -3.36
C PRO A 189 -2.82 8.26 -3.94
N PHE A 190 -4.11 7.96 -3.72
CA PHE A 190 -5.22 8.72 -4.32
C PHE A 190 -5.34 10.15 -3.78
N TRP A 191 -4.86 10.40 -2.55
CA TRP A 191 -4.93 11.71 -1.88
C TRP A 191 -3.65 12.53 -2.04
N MET A 192 -2.60 11.95 -2.64
CA MET A 192 -1.27 12.56 -2.70
C MET A 192 -1.20 13.71 -3.70
N ALA A 193 -0.63 14.84 -3.29
CA ALA A 193 -0.45 16.01 -4.13
C ALA A 193 0.55 15.73 -5.27
N PRO A 194 0.35 16.37 -6.46
CA PRO A 194 1.19 16.08 -7.64
C PRO A 194 2.67 16.43 -7.46
N GLU A 195 3.00 17.44 -6.66
CA GLU A 195 4.38 17.88 -6.41
C GLU A 195 5.16 16.92 -5.50
N ARG A 196 4.51 16.03 -4.78
CA ARG A 196 5.17 15.07 -3.88
C ARG A 196 5.91 13.95 -4.63
N ARG A 197 6.02 14.05 -5.94
CA ARG A 197 6.80 13.10 -6.74
C ARG A 197 8.27 13.51 -6.87
N ARG A 198 9.14 12.51 -7.08
CA ARG A 198 10.61 12.61 -7.05
C ARG A 198 11.23 13.73 -7.90
N GLU A 199 10.59 14.16 -9.00
CA GLU A 199 11.10 15.27 -9.84
C GLU A 199 10.78 16.65 -9.24
N CYS A 200 9.65 16.80 -8.63
CA CYS A 200 9.28 18.00 -7.87
C CYS A 200 9.92 18.07 -6.48
N UNK A 201 10.07 17.17 -6.08
CA UNK A 201 10.68 17.07 -4.88
C UNK A 201 12.03 17.66 -4.81
N ARG A 202 12.67 17.31 -5.79
CA ARG A 202 14.01 17.88 -5.88
C ARG A 202 13.99 19.42 -5.82
N LYS A 203 13.07 20.05 -6.50
CA LYS A 203 12.86 21.50 -6.42
C LYS A 203 12.38 21.93 -5.03
N LEU A 204 11.50 21.14 -4.44
CA LEU A 204 10.95 21.39 -3.11
C LEU A 204 12.02 21.24 -2.02
N VAL A 205 12.89 20.21 -2.13
CA VAL A 205 14.02 19.99 -1.23
C VAL A 205 15.04 21.13 -1.34
N ILE A 206 15.33 21.57 -2.57
CA ILE A 206 16.23 22.72 -2.81
C ILE A 206 15.62 23.99 -2.21
N ALA A 207 14.32 24.18 -2.31
CA ALA A 207 13.61 25.32 -1.69
C ALA A 207 13.69 25.27 -0.16
N CYS A 208 13.62 24.07 0.44
CA CYS A 208 13.81 23.86 1.89
C CYS A 208 15.25 24.17 2.32
N GLU A 209 16.24 23.69 1.54
CA GLU A 209 17.66 23.93 1.83
C GLU A 209 18.05 25.41 1.74
N GLN A 210 17.30 26.20 0.96
CA GLN A 210 17.52 27.63 0.79
C GLN A 210 16.66 28.51 1.74
N GLN A 211 16.03 27.88 2.77
CA GLN A 211 15.15 28.57 3.73
C GLN A 211 13.94 29.25 3.08
N LEU A 212 13.55 28.82 1.88
CA LEU A 212 12.36 29.29 1.20
C LEU A 212 11.12 28.70 1.88
N ASP A 213 10.18 29.52 2.14
CA ASP A 213 8.89 29.42 2.82
C ASP A 213 8.34 28.00 3.08
N THR A 214 8.46 27.55 4.33
CA THR A 214 7.93 26.25 4.80
C THR A 214 6.41 26.13 4.63
N THR A 215 5.71 27.26 4.45
CA THR A 215 4.25 27.28 4.22
C THR A 215 3.88 26.67 2.86
N LEU A 216 4.79 26.72 1.88
CA LEU A 216 4.54 26.13 0.55
C LEU A 216 4.43 24.61 0.60
N ILE A 217 5.27 23.99 1.43
CA ILE A 217 5.31 22.51 1.58
C ILE A 217 4.02 22.01 2.26
N ALA A 218 3.54 22.75 3.25
CA ALA A 218 2.32 22.42 3.99
C ALA A 218 1.07 22.39 3.10
N ARG A 219 1.10 23.05 1.94
CA ARG A 219 -0.01 23.05 0.97
C ARG A 219 -0.31 21.69 0.34
N CYS A 220 0.55 20.68 0.52
CA CYS A 220 0.22 19.32 0.12
C CYS A 220 -0.98 18.78 0.93
N ASP A 221 -1.13 19.18 2.19
CA ASP A 221 -2.29 18.80 3.02
C ASP A 221 -3.58 19.43 2.48
N THR A 222 -3.53 20.65 1.92
CA THR A 222 -4.72 21.28 1.32
C THR A 222 -5.17 20.55 0.05
N TRP A 223 -4.23 20.06 -0.77
CA TRP A 223 -4.57 19.17 -1.90
C TRP A 223 -5.29 17.91 -1.39
N SER A 224 -4.71 17.23 -0.41
CA SER A 224 -5.29 15.99 0.16
C SER A 224 -6.68 16.26 0.73
N LEU A 225 -6.90 17.43 1.35
CA LEU A 225 -8.22 17.81 1.86
C LEU A 225 -9.21 18.03 0.71
N GLY A 226 -8.78 18.59 -0.43
CA GLY A 226 -9.60 18.72 -1.64
C GLY A 226 -10.04 17.36 -2.19
N ILE A 227 -9.15 16.40 -2.21
CA ILE A 227 -9.49 15.02 -2.59
C ILE A 227 -10.47 14.41 -1.58
N THR A 228 -10.27 14.68 -0.29
CA THR A 228 -11.20 14.24 0.77
C THR A 228 -12.58 14.89 0.59
N ALA A 229 -12.64 16.16 0.17
CA ALA A 229 -13.91 16.83 -0.15
C ALA A 229 -14.66 16.10 -1.28
N ILE A 230 -13.95 15.66 -2.32
CA ILE A 230 -14.55 14.83 -3.39
C ILE A 230 -15.02 13.48 -2.81
N GLU A 231 -14.21 12.83 -1.97
CA GLU A 231 -14.58 11.59 -1.28
C GLU A 231 -15.89 11.77 -0.49
N LEU A 232 -16.05 12.89 0.22
CA LEU A 232 -17.27 13.17 1.00
C LEU A 232 -18.50 13.41 0.09
N GLY A 233 -18.31 14.04 -1.07
CA GLY A 233 -19.39 14.27 -2.03
C GLY A 233 -19.75 13.06 -2.87
N ASP A 234 -18.75 12.37 -3.41
CA ASP A 234 -18.93 11.25 -4.35
C ASP A 234 -18.99 9.88 -3.66
N GLY A 235 -18.33 9.74 -2.50
CA GLY A 235 -18.23 8.46 -1.78
C GLY A 235 -16.87 7.79 -1.89
N ASP A 236 -16.12 8.10 -2.94
CA ASP A 236 -14.78 7.58 -3.19
C ASP A 236 -13.87 8.70 -3.69
N PRO A 237 -12.55 8.60 -3.48
CA PRO A 237 -11.62 9.58 -4.07
C PRO A 237 -11.55 9.41 -5.58
N PRO A 238 -11.13 10.44 -6.33
CA PRO A 238 -10.93 10.33 -7.77
C PRO A 238 -9.95 9.19 -8.09
N LEU A 239 -10.19 8.51 -9.21
CA LEU A 239 -9.34 7.40 -9.71
C LEU A 239 -9.37 6.16 -8.79
N ALA A 240 -10.33 6.04 -7.87
CA ALA A 240 -10.46 4.89 -6.96
C ALA A 240 -10.65 3.55 -7.71
N ASP A 241 -11.15 3.62 -8.95
CA ASP A 241 -11.29 2.48 -9.86
C ASP A 241 -9.96 1.95 -10.39
N LEU A 242 -8.87 2.72 -10.22
CA LEU A 242 -7.55 2.35 -10.72
C LEU A 242 -6.69 1.74 -9.62
N HIS A 243 -5.72 0.93 -10.03
CA HIS A 243 -4.67 0.50 -9.11
C HIS A 243 -3.96 1.75 -8.54
N PRO A 244 -3.67 1.80 -7.22
CA PRO A 244 -3.05 2.98 -6.58
C PRO A 244 -1.79 3.50 -7.30
N MET A 245 -0.94 2.61 -7.78
CA MET A 245 0.28 3.01 -8.50
C MET A 245 -0.02 3.66 -9.86
N ARG A 246 -1.09 3.24 -10.54
CA ARG A 246 -1.54 3.89 -11.79
C ARG A 246 -2.09 5.29 -11.51
N ALA A 247 -2.83 5.45 -10.41
CA ALA A 247 -3.33 6.75 -9.98
C ALA A 247 -2.18 7.74 -9.76
N LEU A 248 -1.10 7.30 -9.10
CA LEU A 248 0.10 8.13 -8.88
C LEU A 248 0.71 8.64 -10.19
N PHE A 249 0.65 7.85 -11.28
CA PHE A 249 1.16 8.30 -12.59
C PHE A 249 0.22 9.29 -13.27
N LYS A 250 -1.09 9.18 -13.03
CA LYS A 250 -2.09 10.04 -13.67
C LYS A 250 -2.25 11.39 -12.96
N ILE A 251 -2.11 11.44 -11.64
CA ILE A 251 -2.33 12.66 -10.84
C ILE A 251 -1.52 13.87 -11.38
N PRO A 252 -0.20 13.74 -11.65
CA PRO A 252 0.54 14.90 -12.18
C PRO A 252 0.20 15.26 -13.63
N ARG A 253 -0.30 14.31 -14.43
CA ARG A 253 -0.54 14.48 -15.87
C ARG A 253 -1.94 14.95 -16.19
N ASN A 254 -2.93 14.42 -15.47
CA ASN A 254 -4.35 14.74 -15.70
C ASN A 254 -4.70 16.14 -15.20
N PRO A 255 -5.73 16.79 -15.74
CA PRO A 255 -6.28 18.02 -15.13
C PRO A 255 -6.71 17.74 -13.67
N PRO A 256 -6.82 18.80 -12.83
CA PRO A 256 -7.31 18.63 -11.46
C PRO A 256 -8.66 17.89 -11.44
N PRO A 257 -8.83 16.92 -10.51
CA PRO A 257 -10.12 16.23 -10.43
C PRO A 257 -11.25 17.15 -9.98
N LYS A 258 -12.47 16.72 -10.29
CA LYS A 258 -13.73 17.41 -9.94
C LYS A 258 -14.71 16.38 -9.39
N LEU A 259 -15.81 16.84 -8.80
CA LEU A 259 -16.95 15.96 -8.47
C LEU A 259 -17.42 15.22 -9.72
N SER A 260 -17.91 14.02 -9.55
CA SER A 260 -18.45 13.21 -10.66
C SER A 260 -19.69 13.90 -11.25
N SER A 261 -20.00 13.59 -12.51
CA SER A 261 -21.19 14.11 -13.19
C SER A 261 -22.49 13.67 -12.53
N LEU A 262 -22.43 12.64 -11.68
CA LEU A 262 -23.58 12.12 -10.95
C LEU A 262 -23.85 12.89 -9.65
N THR A 263 -22.90 13.74 -9.22
CA THR A 263 -23.01 14.54 -7.98
C THR A 263 -23.26 15.98 -8.34
N VAL A 264 -24.46 16.49 -8.02
CA VAL A 264 -24.80 17.89 -8.24
C VAL A 264 -24.32 18.68 -7.03
N GLY A 265 -23.10 19.19 -7.11
CA GLY A 265 -22.53 20.04 -6.08
C GLY A 265 -22.87 21.53 -6.34
N SER A 266 -23.04 22.30 -5.26
CA SER A 266 -23.24 23.77 -5.37
C SER A 266 -22.03 24.41 -6.04
N THR A 267 -22.22 25.62 -6.52
CA THR A 267 -21.14 26.46 -7.11
C THR A 267 -20.01 26.63 -6.09
N GLU A 268 -20.37 26.88 -4.84
CA GLU A 268 -19.44 27.11 -3.72
C GLU A 268 -18.61 25.86 -3.41
N PHE A 269 -19.27 24.68 -3.42
CA PHE A 269 -18.56 23.41 -3.17
C PHE A 269 -17.58 23.10 -4.30
N ASN A 270 -18.01 23.26 -5.53
CA ASN A 270 -17.14 23.07 -6.72
C ASN A 270 -15.97 24.05 -6.72
N ASP A 271 -16.19 25.31 -6.35
CA ASP A 271 -15.12 26.32 -6.26
C ASP A 271 -14.13 25.97 -5.14
N PHE A 272 -14.61 25.55 -3.98
CA PHE A 272 -13.75 25.10 -2.86
C PHE A 272 -12.82 23.96 -3.31
N ILE A 273 -13.38 22.93 -3.94
CA ILE A 273 -12.63 21.77 -4.46
C ILE A 273 -11.58 22.25 -5.48
N SER A 274 -11.99 23.11 -6.41
CA SER A 274 -11.10 23.65 -7.46
C SER A 274 -9.91 24.41 -6.87
N ARG A 275 -10.14 25.21 -5.83
CA ARG A 275 -9.06 25.96 -5.15
C ARG A 275 -8.11 25.01 -4.42
N CYS A 276 -8.63 24.05 -3.67
CA CYS A 276 -7.79 23.02 -3.00
C CYS A 276 -6.92 22.27 -4.01
N LEU A 277 -7.46 21.97 -5.20
CA LEU A 277 -6.81 21.14 -6.22
C LEU A 277 -6.09 21.98 -7.28
N THR A 278 -5.60 23.16 -6.90
CA THR A 278 -4.69 23.96 -7.72
C THR A 278 -3.36 23.23 -7.83
N LYS A 279 -2.97 22.85 -9.06
CA LYS A 279 -1.75 22.06 -9.29
C LYS A 279 -0.49 22.82 -8.94
N ASP A 280 -0.46 24.11 -9.28
CA ASP A 280 0.64 24.99 -8.93
C ASP A 280 0.61 25.25 -7.42
N TYR A 281 1.49 24.58 -6.69
CA TYR A 281 1.51 24.65 -5.22
C TYR A 281 1.81 26.08 -4.71
N GLU A 282 2.50 26.90 -5.51
CA GLU A 282 2.77 28.29 -5.15
C GLU A 282 1.50 29.15 -5.16
N LYS A 283 0.50 28.76 -5.97
CA LYS A 283 -0.80 29.45 -6.09
C LYS A 283 -1.91 28.76 -5.29
N ARG A 284 -1.66 27.53 -4.81
CA ARG A 284 -2.65 26.80 -4.02
C ARG A 284 -2.88 27.55 -2.69
N PRO A 285 -4.14 27.76 -2.27
CA PRO A 285 -4.41 28.50 -1.02
C PRO A 285 -3.87 27.77 0.20
N THR A 286 -3.58 28.55 1.23
CA THR A 286 -3.22 28.02 2.57
C THR A 286 -4.50 27.56 3.28
N VAL A 287 -4.32 26.85 4.39
CA VAL A 287 -5.41 26.44 5.28
C VAL A 287 -6.18 27.68 5.79
N THR A 288 -5.47 28.75 6.13
CA THR A 288 -6.05 30.00 6.61
C THR A 288 -6.92 30.67 5.53
N ASP A 289 -6.48 30.65 4.27
CA ASP A 289 -7.28 31.15 3.14
C ASP A 289 -8.57 30.34 2.96
N LEU A 290 -8.47 29.01 3.07
CA LEU A 290 -9.60 28.10 2.89
C LEU A 290 -10.65 28.25 4.01
N LEU A 291 -10.23 28.59 5.22
CA LEU A 291 -11.15 28.86 6.33
C LEU A 291 -12.06 30.08 6.05
N GLN A 292 -11.64 30.99 5.18
CA GLN A 292 -12.41 32.16 4.75
C GLN A 292 -13.28 31.89 3.53
N HIS A 293 -13.21 30.69 2.94
CA HIS A 293 -13.94 30.35 1.73
C HIS A 293 -15.46 30.26 2.02
N GLN A 294 -16.27 30.76 1.10
CA GLN A 294 -17.72 30.85 1.24
C GLN A 294 -18.35 29.47 1.56
N PHE A 295 -17.86 28.39 0.98
CA PHE A 295 -18.34 27.04 1.26
C PHE A 295 -18.14 26.67 2.75
N ILE A 296 -17.05 27.12 3.34
CA ILE A 296 -16.71 26.81 4.75
C ILE A 296 -17.47 27.76 5.69
N THR A 297 -17.51 29.06 5.39
CA THR A 297 -18.14 30.07 6.27
C THR A 297 -19.66 29.92 6.33
N GLN A 298 -20.29 29.14 5.47
CA GLN A 298 -21.75 28.87 5.53
C GLN A 298 -22.20 28.27 6.85
N ILE A 299 -21.28 27.68 7.62
CA ILE A 299 -21.57 27.04 8.90
C ILE A 299 -21.64 28.04 10.06
N GLU A 300 -21.24 29.29 9.87
CA GLU A 300 -21.26 30.31 10.92
C GLU A 300 -22.65 30.43 11.53
N GLY A 301 -22.70 30.33 12.86
CA GLY A 301 -23.96 30.33 13.63
C GLY A 301 -24.75 29.03 13.58
N LYS A 302 -24.30 28.03 12.82
CA LYS A 302 -25.00 26.73 12.65
C LYS A 302 -24.20 25.56 13.22
N ASP A 303 -23.01 25.80 13.72
CA ASP A 303 -22.05 24.77 14.20
C ASP A 303 -22.68 23.84 15.25
N VAL A 304 -23.37 24.36 16.24
CA VAL A 304 -24.06 23.57 17.29
C VAL A 304 -25.15 22.68 16.68
N MET A 305 -25.93 23.22 15.75
CA MET A 305 -26.98 22.48 15.05
C MET A 305 -26.41 21.35 14.21
N LEU A 306 -25.33 21.65 13.43
CA LEU A 306 -24.66 20.69 12.56
C LEU A 306 -24.00 19.57 13.39
N GLN A 307 -23.43 19.94 14.54
CA GLN A 307 -22.85 18.97 15.48
C GLN A 307 -23.93 18.00 15.99
N LYS A 308 -25.10 18.52 16.36
CA LYS A 308 -26.23 17.69 16.81
C LYS A 308 -26.74 16.78 15.69
N GLN A 309 -26.83 17.27 14.47
CA GLN A 309 -27.22 16.48 13.30
C GLN A 309 -26.22 15.32 13.08
N LEU A 310 -24.92 15.60 13.20
CA LEU A 310 -23.86 14.61 13.04
C LEU A 310 -23.98 13.50 14.10
N ILE A 311 -24.29 13.86 15.35
CA ILE A 311 -24.53 12.90 16.45
C ILE A 311 -25.71 11.99 16.11
N GLY A 312 -26.85 12.57 15.65
CA GLY A 312 -28.05 11.83 15.27
C GLY A 312 -27.77 10.83 14.13
N ILE A 313 -27.04 11.28 13.10
CA ILE A 313 -26.64 10.44 11.96
C ILE A 313 -25.77 9.26 12.44
N TYR A 314 -24.79 9.54 13.27
CA TYR A 314 -23.88 8.51 13.82
C TYR A 314 -24.67 7.45 14.61
N GLN A 315 -25.57 7.88 15.50
CA GLN A 315 -26.40 6.96 16.31
C GLN A 315 -27.26 6.07 15.40
N PHE A 316 -27.84 6.63 14.36
CA PHE A 316 -28.68 5.91 13.41
C PHE A 316 -27.87 4.87 12.63
N ILE A 317 -26.69 5.24 12.09
CA ILE A 317 -25.81 4.32 11.33
C ILE A 317 -25.35 3.17 12.23
N LYS A 318 -25.03 3.45 13.48
CA LYS A 318 -24.59 2.44 14.45
C LYS A 318 -25.69 1.41 14.75
N CYS A 319 -26.94 1.86 14.88
CA CYS A 319 -28.10 0.97 15.11
C CYS A 319 -28.33 0.02 13.93
N VAL A 320 -28.19 0.51 12.69
CA VAL A 320 -28.36 -0.29 11.48
C VAL A 320 -27.19 -1.28 11.31
N GLY A 321 -25.96 -0.83 11.59
CA GLY A 321 -24.76 -1.66 11.52
C GLY A 321 -24.73 -2.80 12.53
N SER A 322 -25.28 -2.59 13.73
CA SER A 322 -25.31 -3.63 14.78
C SER A 322 -26.25 -4.78 14.41
N THR A 323 -27.35 -4.51 13.69
CA THR A 323 -28.25 -5.55 13.21
C THR A 323 -27.62 -6.43 12.13
N GLU A 324 -26.81 -5.85 11.24
CA GLU A 324 -26.07 -6.61 10.21
C GLU A 324 -24.96 -7.47 10.83
N LYS A 325 -24.22 -6.93 11.79
CA LYS A 325 -23.16 -7.65 12.49
C LYS A 325 -23.72 -8.84 13.29
N ALA A 326 -24.85 -8.64 13.99
CA ALA A 326 -25.55 -9.71 14.72
C ALA A 326 -26.08 -10.78 13.76
N ARG A 327 -26.51 -10.39 12.54
CA ARG A 327 -26.96 -11.32 11.50
C ARG A 327 -25.78 -12.15 10.98
N HIS A 328 -24.61 -11.54 10.74
CA HIS A 328 -23.40 -12.22 10.31
C HIS A 328 -22.88 -13.19 11.37
N GLU A 329 -22.87 -12.76 12.62
CA GLU A 329 -22.43 -13.61 13.75
C GLU A 329 -23.33 -14.83 13.94
N ARG A 330 -24.66 -14.67 13.74
CA ARG A 330 -25.63 -15.78 13.82
C ARG A 330 -25.45 -16.80 12.69
N ILE A 331 -25.00 -16.36 11.53
CA ILE A 331 -24.74 -17.26 10.37
C ILE A 331 -23.45 -18.07 10.61
N HIS A 332 -22.43 -17.45 11.21
CA HIS A 332 -21.16 -18.12 11.51
C HIS A 332 -21.27 -19.08 12.70
N THR A 333 -22.05 -18.75 13.73
CA THR A 333 -22.23 -19.63 14.90
C THR A 333 -23.01 -20.91 14.60
N LYS A 334 -23.90 -20.91 13.61
CA LYS A 334 -24.64 -22.12 13.23
C LYS A 334 -23.81 -23.16 12.47
N LYS A 335 -22.70 -22.72 11.86
CA LYS A 335 -21.78 -23.64 11.13
C LYS A 335 -20.73 -24.30 12.03
N SER A 336 -20.45 -23.76 13.22
CA SER A 336 -19.37 -24.23 14.07
C SER A 336 -19.76 -25.36 15.04
N ASN A 337 -21.05 -25.67 15.20
CA ASN A 337 -21.51 -26.65 16.19
C ASN A 337 -21.69 -28.08 15.64
N LEU A 338 -21.33 -28.35 14.38
CA LEU A 338 -21.58 -29.66 13.78
C LEU A 338 -20.37 -30.60 13.69
N ASN A 339 -19.18 -30.19 14.09
CA ASN A 339 -17.98 -31.05 13.96
C ASN A 339 -17.08 -30.99 15.20
N ARG A 340 -17.63 -31.30 16.38
CA ARG A 340 -16.86 -31.37 17.62
C ARG A 340 -16.64 -32.80 18.13
N SER A 341 -16.38 -33.72 17.22
CA SER A 341 -15.89 -35.04 17.63
C SER A 341 -14.99 -35.60 16.53
N LEU A 342 -13.81 -35.98 16.95
CA LEU A 342 -12.73 -36.65 16.19
C LEU A 342 -11.61 -35.70 15.73
N ILE A 343 -10.77 -35.28 16.67
CA ILE A 343 -9.42 -34.85 16.34
C ILE A 343 -8.43 -35.60 17.27
N SER A 344 -8.01 -36.71 16.81
CA SER A 344 -6.73 -37.29 17.17
C SER A 344 -6.04 -37.62 15.83
N ASP A 345 -4.89 -37.10 15.67
CA ASP A 345 -3.96 -37.13 14.53
C ASP A 345 -3.99 -35.87 13.66
N LEU A 346 -2.91 -35.15 13.70
CA LEU A 346 -2.55 -34.05 12.77
C LEU A 346 -2.44 -34.63 11.35
N LYS A 347 -3.58 -34.92 10.74
CA LYS A 347 -3.63 -35.24 9.31
C LYS A 347 -3.36 -33.99 8.52
N ASP A 348 -2.74 -34.16 7.39
CA ASP A 348 -2.38 -33.09 6.45
C ASP A 348 -3.56 -32.15 6.19
N VAL A 349 -3.47 -30.94 6.76
CA VAL A 349 -4.50 -29.91 6.61
C VAL A 349 -4.11 -29.02 5.43
N ASP A 350 -4.91 -29.02 4.38
CA ASP A 350 -4.69 -28.19 3.19
C ASP A 350 -4.95 -26.71 3.45
N ASP A 351 -5.74 -26.39 4.48
CA ASP A 351 -6.16 -25.01 4.78
C ASP A 351 -5.99 -24.72 6.27
N LEU A 352 -4.99 -23.91 6.60
CA LEU A 352 -4.67 -23.53 7.99
C LEU A 352 -5.82 -22.78 8.68
N ALA A 353 -6.73 -22.17 7.92
CA ALA A 353 -7.90 -21.50 8.49
C ALA A 353 -8.89 -22.49 9.14
N THR A 354 -8.71 -23.78 8.93
CA THR A 354 -9.55 -24.83 9.55
C THR A 354 -9.02 -25.30 10.90
N LEU A 355 -7.82 -24.85 11.31
CA LEU A 355 -7.22 -25.19 12.58
C LEU A 355 -7.92 -24.47 13.74
N ASP A 356 -8.06 -25.15 14.87
CA ASP A 356 -8.66 -24.57 16.09
C ASP A 356 -7.78 -23.46 16.68
N ILE A 357 -6.46 -23.62 16.59
CA ILE A 357 -5.47 -22.64 17.04
C ILE A 357 -4.61 -22.26 15.84
N LEU A 358 -4.57 -20.97 15.53
CA LEU A 358 -3.73 -20.45 14.45
C LEU A 358 -2.79 -19.41 15.04
N ASP A 359 -1.63 -19.87 15.49
CA ASP A 359 -0.55 -19.04 16.01
C ASP A 359 0.72 -19.26 15.20
N GLU A 360 1.75 -18.50 15.49
CA GLU A 360 3.02 -18.51 14.78
C GLU A 360 3.71 -19.88 14.82
N ASN A 361 3.65 -20.55 15.96
CA ASN A 361 4.27 -21.86 16.15
C ASN A 361 3.55 -22.92 15.32
N THR A 362 2.22 -22.98 15.39
CA THR A 362 1.38 -23.92 14.65
C THR A 362 1.58 -23.77 13.14
N VAL A 363 1.63 -22.53 12.65
CA VAL A 363 1.88 -22.23 11.23
C VAL A 363 3.28 -22.73 10.84
N SER A 364 4.30 -22.39 11.63
CA SER A 364 5.69 -22.78 11.34
C SER A 364 5.87 -24.28 11.29
N GLU A 365 5.33 -25.01 12.29
CA GLU A 365 5.40 -26.48 12.35
C GLU A 365 4.71 -27.13 11.15
N HIS A 366 3.55 -26.60 10.76
CA HIS A 366 2.80 -27.13 9.62
C HIS A 366 3.56 -26.90 8.31
N LEU A 367 4.10 -25.69 8.11
CA LEU A 367 4.88 -25.37 6.91
C LEU A 367 6.14 -26.23 6.82
N GLU A 368 6.82 -26.49 7.95
CA GLU A 368 8.00 -27.37 8.00
C GLU A 368 7.63 -28.81 7.58
N LYS A 369 6.52 -29.32 8.07
CA LYS A 369 6.01 -30.66 7.69
C LYS A 369 5.71 -30.74 6.19
N CYS A 370 5.01 -29.73 5.65
CA CYS A 370 4.68 -29.67 4.23
C CYS A 370 5.95 -29.60 3.39
N TYR A 371 6.87 -28.72 3.75
CA TYR A 371 8.14 -28.53 3.04
C TYR A 371 8.97 -29.83 2.98
N SER A 372 9.03 -30.57 4.09
CA SER A 372 9.78 -31.84 4.16
C SER A 372 9.21 -32.94 3.26
N ARG A 373 7.99 -32.76 2.75
CA ARG A 373 7.32 -33.68 1.82
C ARG A 373 7.20 -33.11 0.39
N ASP A 374 7.92 -32.04 0.09
CA ASP A 374 7.87 -31.32 -1.18
C ASP A 374 6.48 -30.70 -1.48
N GLN A 375 5.68 -30.48 -0.42
CA GLN A 375 4.38 -29.80 -0.50
C GLN A 375 4.61 -28.33 -0.22
N ILE A 376 4.80 -27.54 -1.28
CA ILE A 376 5.20 -26.13 -1.14
C ILE A 376 4.02 -25.16 -1.11
N TYR A 377 2.79 -25.66 -1.17
CA TYR A 377 1.58 -24.82 -1.20
C TYR A 377 0.64 -25.19 -0.07
N VAL A 378 0.15 -24.17 0.66
CA VAL A 378 -0.81 -24.34 1.77
C VAL A 378 -1.81 -23.18 1.71
N TYR A 379 -3.10 -23.44 1.92
CA TYR A 379 -4.11 -22.38 2.00
C TYR A 379 -4.20 -21.79 3.41
N VAL A 380 -4.56 -20.50 3.49
CA VAL A 380 -5.08 -19.86 4.69
C VAL A 380 -6.32 -19.05 4.24
N GLY A 381 -7.47 -19.67 4.24
CA GLY A 381 -8.68 -19.08 3.65
C GLY A 381 -8.46 -18.76 2.18
N ASP A 382 -8.62 -17.51 1.78
CA ASP A 382 -8.44 -17.08 0.38
C ASP A 382 -6.98 -16.80 -0.01
N ILE A 383 -6.05 -17.00 0.92
CA ILE A 383 -4.62 -16.77 0.69
C ILE A 383 -3.93 -18.11 0.41
N LEU A 384 -3.01 -18.11 -0.56
CA LEU A 384 -2.11 -19.23 -0.80
C LEU A 384 -0.71 -18.86 -0.28
N ILE A 385 -0.20 -19.64 0.66
CA ILE A 385 1.20 -19.56 1.06
C ILE A 385 2.00 -20.42 0.08
N ALA A 386 3.03 -19.86 -0.53
CA ALA A 386 3.96 -20.56 -1.42
C ALA A 386 5.36 -20.53 -0.80
N LEU A 387 5.94 -21.70 -0.61
CA LEU A 387 7.31 -21.85 -0.11
C LEU A 387 8.25 -22.04 -1.29
N ASN A 388 9.38 -21.33 -1.30
CA ASN A 388 10.38 -21.49 -2.35
C ASN A 388 11.19 -22.77 -2.04
N PRO A 389 11.12 -23.82 -2.89
CA PRO A 389 11.87 -25.05 -2.65
C PRO A 389 13.35 -24.96 -3.07
N PHE A 390 13.76 -23.89 -3.75
CA PHE A 390 15.12 -23.68 -4.31
C PHE A 390 15.57 -24.85 -5.20
N GLN A 391 14.61 -25.59 -5.76
CA GLN A 391 14.85 -26.72 -6.67
C GLN A 391 13.60 -26.96 -7.53
N SER A 392 13.75 -27.69 -8.63
CA SER A 392 12.62 -28.05 -9.49
C SER A 392 11.91 -29.29 -8.92
N LEU A 393 10.61 -29.16 -8.66
CA LEU A 393 9.78 -30.24 -8.09
C LEU A 393 8.83 -30.89 -9.11
N GLY A 394 8.88 -30.53 -10.39
CA GLY A 394 8.00 -31.12 -11.41
C GLY A 394 6.52 -30.81 -11.23
N LEU A 395 6.16 -29.76 -10.50
CA LEU A 395 4.78 -29.42 -10.13
C LEU A 395 4.05 -28.60 -11.22
N TYR A 396 4.68 -28.33 -12.36
CA TYR A 396 4.15 -27.36 -13.33
C TYR A 396 3.93 -27.94 -14.73
N SER A 397 3.70 -29.24 -14.82
CA SER A 397 3.47 -29.91 -16.09
C SER A 397 2.09 -29.56 -16.70
N THR A 398 1.98 -29.66 -18.01
CA THR A 398 0.71 -29.47 -18.73
C THR A 398 -0.39 -30.41 -18.21
N LYS A 399 -0.01 -31.63 -17.81
CA LYS A 399 -0.93 -32.60 -17.24
C LYS A 399 -1.50 -32.07 -15.93
N LEU A 400 -0.65 -31.53 -15.06
CA LEU A 400 -1.07 -30.97 -13.76
C LEU A 400 -1.94 -29.72 -13.97
N SER A 401 -1.54 -28.83 -14.89
CA SER A 401 -2.31 -27.63 -15.26
C SER A 401 -3.77 -27.99 -15.58
N ARG A 402 -3.99 -29.04 -16.34
CA ARG A 402 -5.34 -29.49 -16.75
C ARG A 402 -6.21 -29.95 -15.59
N LEU A 403 -5.63 -30.49 -14.52
CA LEU A 403 -6.38 -30.96 -13.35
C LEU A 403 -7.10 -29.81 -12.61
N TYR A 404 -6.56 -28.59 -12.74
CA TYR A 404 -7.12 -27.42 -12.05
C TYR A 404 -8.14 -26.66 -12.89
N ILE A 405 -8.31 -26.98 -14.19
CA ILE A 405 -9.25 -26.28 -15.08
C ILE A 405 -10.69 -26.60 -14.65
N GLY A 406 -11.43 -25.59 -14.17
CA GLY A 406 -12.82 -25.74 -13.76
C GLY A 406 -13.01 -26.56 -12.49
N ALA A 407 -11.93 -26.96 -11.83
CA ALA A 407 -12.00 -27.79 -10.63
C ALA A 407 -12.39 -26.93 -9.41
N LYS A 408 -13.16 -27.52 -8.51
CA LYS A 408 -13.43 -26.93 -7.19
C LYS A 408 -12.11 -26.87 -6.40
N ARG A 409 -11.96 -25.85 -5.54
CA ARG A 409 -10.76 -25.65 -4.72
C ARG A 409 -10.37 -26.91 -3.92
N THR A 410 -11.35 -27.64 -3.43
CA THR A 410 -11.16 -28.83 -2.59
C THR A 410 -10.94 -30.14 -3.39
N ALA A 411 -11.00 -30.08 -4.72
CA ALA A 411 -10.87 -31.27 -5.58
C ALA A 411 -9.41 -31.72 -5.75
N ASN A 412 -8.46 -30.79 -5.59
CA ASN A 412 -7.03 -31.02 -5.79
C ASN A 412 -6.23 -30.36 -4.65
N PRO A 413 -4.99 -30.80 -4.40
CA PRO A 413 -4.13 -30.17 -3.38
C PRO A 413 -3.91 -28.68 -3.64
N PRO A 414 -3.54 -27.91 -2.58
CA PRO A 414 -3.21 -26.49 -2.76
C PRO A 414 -2.15 -26.29 -3.85
N HIS A 415 -2.40 -25.33 -4.72
CA HIS A 415 -1.51 -25.08 -5.87
C HIS A 415 -1.77 -23.67 -6.43
N ILE A 416 -0.75 -23.06 -7.02
CA ILE A 416 -0.87 -21.75 -7.64
C ILE A 416 -1.86 -21.77 -8.84
N PHE A 417 -1.98 -22.90 -9.54
CA PHE A 417 -2.94 -23.06 -10.63
C PHE A 417 -4.39 -22.98 -10.11
N ALA A 418 -4.65 -23.39 -8.86
CA ALA A 418 -5.96 -23.26 -8.24
C ALA A 418 -6.31 -21.77 -8.03
N MET A 419 -5.32 -20.94 -7.66
CA MET A 419 -5.54 -19.48 -7.50
C MET A 419 -5.87 -18.81 -8.83
N ALA A 420 -5.17 -19.18 -9.90
CA ALA A 420 -5.50 -18.71 -11.26
C ALA A 420 -6.91 -19.11 -11.67
N ASN A 421 -7.28 -20.39 -11.43
CA ASN A 421 -8.60 -20.91 -11.75
C ASN A 421 -9.69 -20.19 -10.95
N LEU A 422 -9.48 -19.98 -9.66
CA LEU A 422 -10.43 -19.28 -8.77
C LEU A 422 -10.68 -17.84 -9.25
N GLY A 423 -9.62 -17.09 -9.52
CA GLY A 423 -9.73 -15.72 -10.05
C GLY A 423 -10.44 -15.71 -11.39
N TYR A 424 -10.06 -16.61 -12.29
CA TYR A 424 -10.67 -16.72 -13.62
C TYR A 424 -12.17 -17.07 -13.53
N GLN A 425 -12.54 -18.07 -12.72
CA GLN A 425 -13.94 -18.48 -12.58
C GLN A 425 -14.78 -17.37 -11.93
N SER A 426 -14.24 -16.67 -10.93
CA SER A 426 -14.92 -15.54 -10.29
C SER A 426 -15.16 -14.40 -11.30
N MET A 427 -14.15 -14.10 -12.11
CA MET A 427 -14.27 -13.06 -13.15
C MET A 427 -15.39 -13.40 -14.14
N VAL A 428 -15.41 -14.63 -14.68
CA VAL A 428 -16.37 -15.05 -15.68
C VAL A 428 -17.79 -15.17 -15.10
N THR A 429 -17.90 -15.74 -13.88
CA THR A 429 -19.21 -15.98 -13.24
C THR A 429 -19.90 -14.69 -12.82
N TYR A 430 -19.14 -13.76 -12.22
CA TYR A 430 -19.71 -12.53 -11.67
C TYR A 430 -19.51 -11.31 -12.57
N ASN A 431 -18.86 -11.48 -13.71
CA ASN A 431 -18.50 -10.40 -14.64
C ASN A 431 -17.82 -9.23 -13.90
N SER A 432 -16.86 -9.56 -13.05
CA SER A 432 -16.18 -8.61 -12.16
C SER A 432 -14.67 -8.81 -12.21
N ASP A 433 -13.93 -7.73 -12.33
CA ASP A 433 -12.48 -7.76 -12.36
C ASP A 433 -11.94 -8.42 -11.08
N GLN A 434 -10.88 -9.20 -11.24
CA GLN A 434 -10.20 -9.89 -10.13
C GLN A 434 -8.76 -9.40 -10.02
N CYS A 435 -8.25 -9.41 -8.80
CA CYS A 435 -6.87 -8.99 -8.52
C CYS A 435 -6.16 -10.07 -7.72
N ILE A 436 -5.04 -10.57 -8.24
CA ILE A 436 -4.16 -11.51 -7.52
C ILE A 436 -2.92 -10.74 -7.07
N VAL A 437 -2.73 -10.61 -5.77
CA VAL A 437 -1.60 -9.90 -5.17
C VAL A 437 -0.55 -10.90 -4.72
N ILE A 438 0.71 -10.69 -5.15
CA ILE A 438 1.85 -11.53 -4.77
C ILE A 438 2.77 -10.70 -3.87
N SER A 439 3.07 -11.19 -2.67
CA SER A 439 3.96 -10.52 -1.75
C SER A 439 4.96 -11.51 -1.14
N GLY A 440 6.09 -11.00 -0.66
CA GLY A 440 7.15 -11.82 -0.07
C GLY A 440 8.50 -11.11 -0.15
N GLU A 441 9.45 -11.60 0.60
CA GLU A 441 10.82 -11.07 0.61
C GLU A 441 11.54 -11.32 -0.72
N SER A 442 12.69 -10.67 -0.91
CA SER A 442 13.54 -10.93 -2.08
C SER A 442 13.98 -12.40 -2.07
N GLY A 443 13.88 -13.05 -3.22
CA GLY A 443 14.20 -14.48 -3.35
C GLY A 443 13.10 -15.44 -2.94
N ALA A 444 11.93 -14.96 -2.50
CA ALA A 444 10.81 -15.81 -2.09
C ALA A 444 10.09 -16.54 -3.24
N GLY A 445 10.38 -16.16 -4.50
CA GLY A 445 9.75 -16.79 -5.68
C GLY A 445 8.59 -15.99 -6.28
N LYS A 446 8.45 -14.70 -5.96
CA LYS A 446 7.36 -13.84 -6.47
C LYS A 446 7.30 -13.81 -8.00
N THR A 447 8.45 -13.61 -8.64
CA THR A 447 8.55 -13.54 -10.11
C THR A 447 8.12 -14.85 -10.75
N GLU A 448 8.59 -15.97 -10.23
CA GLU A 448 8.21 -17.30 -10.71
C GLU A 448 6.71 -17.56 -10.52
N SER A 449 6.16 -17.18 -9.36
CA SER A 449 4.72 -17.29 -9.09
C SER A 449 3.91 -16.48 -10.10
N ALA A 450 4.36 -15.26 -10.43
CA ALA A 450 3.70 -14.42 -11.44
C ALA A 450 3.70 -15.09 -12.82
N HIS A 451 4.83 -15.69 -13.22
CA HIS A 451 4.94 -16.42 -14.50
C HIS A 451 3.95 -17.59 -14.56
N LEU A 452 3.87 -18.37 -13.49
CA LEU A 452 2.98 -19.53 -13.40
C LEU A 452 1.50 -19.13 -13.45
N LEU A 453 1.13 -18.02 -12.78
CA LEU A 453 -0.23 -17.47 -12.84
C LEU A 453 -0.59 -17.05 -14.28
N VAL A 454 0.31 -16.28 -14.92
CA VAL A 454 0.09 -15.82 -16.31
C VAL A 454 -0.05 -17.01 -17.25
N GLN A 455 0.83 -18.00 -17.12
CA GLN A 455 0.78 -19.23 -17.91
C GLN A 455 -0.58 -19.92 -17.77
N GLN A 456 -1.05 -20.14 -16.55
CA GLN A 456 -2.33 -20.81 -16.28
C GLN A 456 -3.52 -19.97 -16.77
N LEU A 457 -3.48 -18.64 -16.58
CA LEU A 457 -4.54 -17.74 -17.05
C LEU A 457 -4.64 -17.70 -18.58
N THR A 458 -3.51 -17.80 -19.29
CA THR A 458 -3.54 -17.89 -20.77
C THR A 458 -4.14 -19.22 -21.23
N VAL A 459 -3.90 -20.31 -20.49
CA VAL A 459 -4.51 -21.62 -20.78
C VAL A 459 -6.02 -21.56 -20.54
N LEU A 460 -6.47 -20.99 -19.41
CA LEU A 460 -7.88 -20.84 -19.05
C LEU A 460 -8.62 -19.94 -20.05
N GLY A 461 -7.99 -18.84 -20.46
CA GLY A 461 -8.54 -17.85 -21.38
C GLY A 461 -8.58 -18.30 -22.83
N LYS A 462 -8.13 -19.52 -23.14
CA LYS A 462 -8.19 -20.11 -24.50
C LYS A 462 -7.86 -19.08 -25.59
N ALA A 463 -6.68 -18.45 -25.48
CA ALA A 463 -6.26 -17.45 -26.46
C ALA A 463 -6.40 -18.02 -27.88
N ASN A 464 -7.31 -17.49 -28.66
CA ASN A 464 -7.55 -17.92 -30.05
C ASN A 464 -6.35 -17.66 -30.95
N ASN A 465 -5.46 -16.78 -30.48
CA ASN A 465 -4.26 -16.41 -31.21
C ASN A 465 -3.03 -16.89 -30.42
N ARG A 466 -2.37 -17.91 -30.93
CA ARG A 466 -1.13 -18.47 -30.35
C ARG A 466 -0.04 -17.39 -30.22
N THR A 467 -0.01 -16.46 -31.17
CA THR A 467 0.93 -15.32 -31.14
C THR A 467 0.70 -14.42 -29.91
N LEU A 468 -0.56 -14.17 -29.54
CA LEU A 468 -0.90 -13.37 -28.36
C LEU A 468 -0.39 -14.03 -27.08
N GLN A 469 -0.63 -15.33 -26.93
CA GLN A 469 -0.15 -16.10 -25.78
C GLN A 469 1.38 -16.03 -25.68
N GLU A 470 2.07 -16.23 -26.79
CA GLU A 470 3.52 -16.17 -26.87
C GLU A 470 4.03 -14.76 -26.50
N LYS A 471 3.40 -13.71 -27.01
CA LYS A 471 3.77 -12.32 -26.68
C LYS A 471 3.63 -12.03 -25.19
N ILE A 472 2.52 -12.45 -24.56
CA ILE A 472 2.27 -12.23 -23.13
C ILE A 472 3.37 -12.89 -22.28
N LEU A 473 3.78 -14.11 -22.66
CA LEU A 473 4.81 -14.85 -21.92
C LEU A 473 6.21 -14.28 -22.16
N GLN A 474 6.53 -13.90 -23.40
CA GLN A 474 7.86 -13.43 -23.76
C GLN A 474 8.20 -12.03 -23.19
N VAL A 475 7.20 -11.15 -23.03
CA VAL A 475 7.43 -9.81 -22.53
C VAL A 475 8.06 -9.81 -21.12
N ASN A 476 7.81 -10.83 -20.32
CA ASN A 476 8.38 -10.95 -18.97
C ASN A 476 9.92 -11.03 -19.02
N ASN A 477 10.48 -11.80 -19.94
CA ASN A 477 11.93 -11.93 -20.12
C ASN A 477 12.57 -10.57 -20.42
N LEU A 478 11.90 -9.81 -21.30
CA LEU A 478 12.36 -8.48 -21.69
C LEU A 478 12.34 -7.50 -20.50
N VAL A 479 11.22 -7.44 -19.79
CA VAL A 479 11.05 -6.54 -18.64
C VAL A 479 12.07 -6.87 -17.54
N GLU A 480 12.33 -8.16 -17.30
CA GLU A 480 13.33 -8.60 -16.30
C GLU A 480 14.75 -8.20 -16.70
N ALA A 481 15.10 -8.31 -17.97
CA ALA A 481 16.44 -7.90 -18.44
C ALA A 481 16.70 -6.43 -18.11
N PHE A 482 15.69 -5.57 -18.27
CA PHE A 482 15.82 -4.12 -18.02
C PHE A 482 15.63 -3.74 -16.56
N GLY A 483 14.86 -4.50 -15.78
CA GLY A 483 14.44 -4.12 -14.44
C GLY A 483 15.00 -4.97 -13.29
N ASN A 484 15.67 -6.08 -13.60
CA ASN A 484 16.25 -6.95 -12.57
C ASN A 484 17.79 -6.82 -12.56
N ALA A 485 18.37 -7.13 -11.40
CA ALA A 485 19.81 -7.07 -11.19
C ALA A 485 20.23 -8.17 -10.20
N CYS A 486 21.51 -8.51 -10.24
CA CYS A 486 22.12 -9.42 -9.28
C CYS A 486 22.43 -8.66 -7.98
N THR A 487 21.88 -9.14 -6.85
CA THR A 487 22.16 -8.63 -5.51
C THR A 487 22.88 -9.72 -4.70
N THR A 488 23.34 -9.37 -3.50
CA THR A 488 24.03 -10.30 -2.60
C THR A 488 23.18 -11.50 -2.18
N ILE A 489 21.85 -11.34 -2.18
CA ILE A 489 20.91 -12.37 -1.69
C ILE A 489 20.07 -12.99 -2.81
N ASN A 490 20.09 -12.43 -4.03
CA ASN A 490 19.26 -12.91 -5.14
C ASN A 490 19.89 -12.51 -6.48
N ASP A 491 20.30 -13.49 -7.25
CA ASP A 491 20.95 -13.27 -8.56
C ASP A 491 20.01 -12.63 -9.59
N ASN A 492 18.69 -12.65 -9.37
CA ASN A 492 17.69 -12.09 -10.30
C ASN A 492 16.66 -11.25 -9.53
N SER A 493 17.13 -10.29 -8.74
CA SER A 493 16.29 -9.43 -7.91
C SER A 493 15.57 -8.37 -8.75
N SER A 494 14.25 -8.32 -8.66
CA SER A 494 13.44 -7.27 -9.31
C SER A 494 13.66 -5.93 -8.59
N ARG A 495 14.13 -4.94 -9.34
CA ARG A 495 14.41 -3.58 -8.82
C ARG A 495 13.32 -2.59 -9.23
N PHE A 496 12.11 -3.06 -9.43
CA PHE A 496 10.92 -2.29 -9.83
C PHE A 496 9.66 -3.03 -9.41
N GLY A 497 8.55 -2.35 -9.36
CA GLY A 497 7.24 -2.96 -9.20
C GLY A 497 6.59 -3.19 -10.58
N LYS A 498 5.82 -4.26 -10.67
CA LYS A 498 5.13 -4.64 -11.91
C LYS A 498 3.64 -4.86 -11.64
N TYR A 499 2.79 -4.26 -12.47
CA TYR A 499 1.35 -4.47 -12.46
C TYR A 499 0.95 -4.95 -13.85
N LEU A 500 0.48 -6.19 -13.93
CA LEU A 500 0.06 -6.81 -15.19
C LEU A 500 -1.47 -6.87 -15.23
N GLU A 501 -2.07 -6.24 -16.23
CA GLU A 501 -3.49 -6.35 -16.53
C GLU A 501 -3.66 -7.33 -17.68
N MET A 502 -4.39 -8.41 -17.47
CA MET A 502 -4.82 -9.32 -18.52
C MET A 502 -6.28 -9.01 -18.87
N LYS A 503 -6.56 -8.78 -20.14
CA LYS A 503 -7.89 -8.40 -20.63
C LYS A 503 -8.61 -9.61 -21.23
N PHE A 504 -9.86 -9.80 -20.79
CA PHE A 504 -10.70 -10.93 -21.22
C PHE A 504 -12.02 -10.40 -21.79
N THR A 505 -12.62 -11.18 -22.69
CA THR A 505 -14.01 -10.97 -23.10
C THR A 505 -14.95 -11.39 -21.97
N THR A 506 -16.22 -11.05 -22.08
CA THR A 506 -17.26 -11.51 -21.15
C THR A 506 -17.39 -13.04 -21.13
N SER A 507 -17.03 -13.70 -22.22
CA SER A 507 -17.00 -15.17 -22.31
C SER A 507 -15.71 -15.79 -21.74
N GLY A 508 -14.77 -14.96 -21.25
CA GLY A 508 -13.53 -15.42 -20.63
C GLY A 508 -12.35 -15.64 -21.60
N THR A 509 -12.46 -15.23 -22.88
CA THR A 509 -11.35 -15.37 -23.83
C THR A 509 -10.35 -14.24 -23.62
N VAL A 510 -9.05 -14.57 -23.49
CA VAL A 510 -8.00 -13.54 -23.33
C VAL A 510 -7.80 -12.82 -24.68
N VAL A 511 -7.84 -11.48 -24.63
CA VAL A 511 -7.72 -10.62 -25.83
C VAL A 511 -6.51 -9.69 -25.79
N GLY A 512 -5.85 -9.59 -24.66
CA GLY A 512 -4.66 -8.75 -24.55
C GLY A 512 -4.09 -8.72 -23.16
N ALA A 513 -2.97 -8.01 -23.03
CA ALA A 513 -2.35 -7.76 -21.74
C ALA A 513 -1.64 -6.40 -21.76
N GLN A 514 -1.49 -5.79 -20.61
CA GLN A 514 -0.80 -4.52 -20.44
C GLN A 514 0.03 -4.57 -19.17
N ILE A 515 1.31 -4.22 -19.28
CA ILE A 515 2.21 -4.12 -18.13
C ILE A 515 2.43 -2.64 -17.80
N SER A 516 2.35 -2.32 -16.52
CA SER A 516 2.76 -1.01 -15.98
C SER A 516 3.89 -1.25 -14.98
N GLU A 517 5.01 -0.58 -15.21
CA GLU A 517 6.18 -0.67 -14.34
C GLU A 517 6.28 0.61 -13.49
N TYR A 518 6.77 0.47 -12.25
CA TYR A 518 6.86 1.58 -11.32
C TYR A 518 8.01 1.37 -10.34
N LEU A 519 8.49 2.45 -9.76
CA LEU A 519 9.54 2.46 -8.73
C LEU A 519 10.84 1.80 -9.18
N LEU A 520 11.24 1.97 -10.46
CA LEU A 520 12.54 1.47 -10.92
C LEU A 520 13.66 2.14 -10.11
N GLU A 521 14.56 1.32 -9.55
CA GLU A 521 15.73 1.78 -8.78
C GLU A 521 16.77 2.42 -9.73
N LYS A 522 16.50 3.63 -10.20
CA LYS A 522 17.36 4.33 -11.19
C LYS A 522 18.76 4.61 -10.68
N SER A 523 18.92 4.77 -9.36
CA SER A 523 20.22 4.99 -8.71
C SER A 523 21.22 3.86 -8.98
N ARG A 524 20.73 2.64 -9.19
CA ARG A 524 21.57 1.47 -9.51
C ARG A 524 22.41 1.66 -10.78
N VAL A 525 21.93 2.46 -11.74
CA VAL A 525 22.67 2.72 -12.98
C VAL A 525 24.04 3.36 -12.68
N ILE A 526 24.08 4.28 -11.70
CA ILE A 526 25.28 5.05 -11.38
C ILE A 526 26.05 4.52 -10.16
N HIS A 527 25.39 3.72 -9.29
CA HIS A 527 26.02 3.19 -8.09
C HIS A 527 25.39 1.85 -7.72
N GLN A 528 26.23 0.87 -7.41
CA GLN A 528 25.81 -0.44 -6.90
C GLN A 528 26.55 -0.70 -5.58
N ALA A 529 25.87 -1.37 -4.64
CA ALA A 529 26.48 -1.80 -3.38
C ALA A 529 27.57 -2.86 -3.64
N ILE A 530 28.45 -3.03 -2.68
CA ILE A 530 29.54 -4.02 -2.76
C ILE A 530 28.92 -5.41 -2.96
N GLY A 531 29.39 -6.15 -3.96
CA GLY A 531 28.89 -7.49 -4.28
C GLY A 531 27.67 -7.51 -5.20
N GLU A 532 27.14 -6.34 -5.57
CA GLU A 532 25.96 -6.24 -6.45
C GLU A 532 26.35 -5.77 -7.86
N LYS A 533 25.46 -6.02 -8.81
CA LYS A 533 25.68 -5.65 -10.22
C LYS A 533 24.63 -4.62 -10.69
N ASN A 534 24.92 -3.98 -11.82
CA ASN A 534 23.97 -3.13 -12.53
C ASN A 534 22.87 -4.00 -13.15
N PHE A 535 21.87 -3.41 -13.78
CA PHE A 535 20.80 -4.12 -14.46
C PHE A 535 21.36 -5.10 -15.49
N HIS A 536 20.74 -6.28 -15.61
CA HIS A 536 21.19 -7.38 -16.47
C HIS A 536 21.41 -6.94 -17.91
N ILE A 537 20.55 -6.06 -18.44
CA ILE A 537 20.58 -5.64 -19.85
C ILE A 537 21.96 -5.14 -20.30
N PHE A 538 22.66 -4.41 -19.43
CA PHE A 538 23.98 -3.85 -19.75
C PHE A 538 24.99 -4.96 -20.10
N TYR A 539 24.98 -6.04 -19.30
CA TYR A 539 25.91 -7.18 -19.49
C TYR A 539 25.52 -7.99 -20.71
N TYR A 540 24.22 -8.21 -20.92
CA TYR A 540 23.71 -8.96 -22.08
C TYR A 540 24.06 -8.26 -23.40
N ILE A 541 23.88 -6.93 -23.46
CA ILE A 541 24.20 -6.12 -24.65
C ILE A 541 25.70 -6.22 -24.96
N TYR A 542 26.54 -6.05 -23.94
CA TYR A 542 27.98 -6.11 -24.13
C TYR A 542 28.43 -7.47 -24.70
N ALA A 543 27.99 -8.55 -24.07
CA ALA A 543 28.35 -9.91 -24.49
C ALA A 543 27.82 -10.23 -25.90
N GLY A 544 26.58 -9.85 -26.20
CA GLY A 544 25.95 -10.11 -27.50
C GLY A 544 26.56 -9.32 -28.63
N LEU A 545 26.85 -8.02 -28.42
CA LEU A 545 27.48 -7.17 -29.41
C LEU A 545 28.93 -7.59 -29.65
N ALA A 546 29.64 -8.04 -28.60
CA ALA A 546 30.98 -8.59 -28.72
C ALA A 546 31.00 -9.83 -29.63
N GLU A 547 30.09 -10.76 -29.40
CA GLU A 547 29.91 -11.97 -30.20
C GLU A 547 29.65 -11.65 -31.67
N LYS A 548 28.86 -10.62 -31.93
CA LYS A 548 28.49 -10.17 -33.29
C LYS A 548 29.53 -9.21 -33.88
N LYS A 549 30.63 -8.91 -33.17
CA LYS A 549 31.70 -7.99 -33.57
C LYS A 549 31.17 -6.58 -33.91
N LYS A 550 30.18 -6.10 -33.11
CA LYS A 550 29.50 -4.83 -33.32
C LYS A 550 29.77 -3.76 -32.24
N LEU A 551 30.70 -4.01 -31.31
CA LEU A 551 31.00 -3.05 -30.23
C LEU A 551 31.45 -1.68 -30.80
N ALA A 552 32.37 -1.69 -31.79
CA ALA A 552 32.85 -0.46 -32.41
C ALA A 552 31.74 0.34 -33.12
N LEU A 553 30.78 -0.37 -33.73
CA LEU A 553 29.62 0.25 -34.42
C LEU A 553 28.79 1.10 -33.44
N TYR A 554 28.66 0.65 -32.19
CA TYR A 554 27.90 1.36 -31.14
C TYR A 554 28.80 2.18 -30.22
N LYS A 555 30.08 2.39 -30.60
CA LYS A 555 31.07 3.18 -29.85
C LYS A 555 31.30 2.65 -28.43
N LEU A 556 31.15 1.35 -28.25
CA LEU A 556 31.39 0.70 -26.96
C LEU A 556 32.89 0.27 -26.87
N PRO A 557 33.56 0.54 -25.74
CA PRO A 557 34.98 0.22 -25.60
C PRO A 557 35.20 -1.29 -25.53
N GLU A 558 36.27 -1.74 -26.20
CA GLU A 558 36.66 -3.17 -26.25
C GLU A 558 37.65 -3.55 -25.14
N ASN A 559 38.34 -2.57 -24.56
CA ASN A 559 39.47 -2.82 -23.64
C ASN A 559 39.13 -2.50 -22.18
N LYS A 560 38.11 -1.74 -21.92
CA LYS A 560 37.74 -1.30 -20.56
C LYS A 560 36.23 -1.16 -20.46
N PRO A 561 35.56 -1.75 -19.43
CA PRO A 561 34.13 -1.56 -19.28
C PRO A 561 33.79 -0.10 -18.98
N PRO A 562 32.62 0.39 -19.40
CA PRO A 562 32.14 1.71 -18.98
C PRO A 562 32.11 1.81 -17.46
N ARG A 563 32.26 3.03 -16.95
CA ARG A 563 32.31 3.29 -15.51
C ARG A 563 31.11 2.70 -14.77
N TYR A 564 29.93 2.69 -15.39
CA TYR A 564 28.71 2.14 -14.82
C TYR A 564 28.75 0.63 -14.58
N LEU A 565 29.65 -0.09 -15.26
CA LEU A 565 29.76 -1.55 -15.19
C LEU A 565 31.03 -2.00 -14.46
N GLN A 566 31.85 -1.06 -13.99
CA GLN A 566 33.05 -1.36 -13.22
C GLN A 566 32.66 -1.72 -11.80
N ASN A 567 32.84 -2.96 -11.41
CA ASN A 567 32.66 -3.44 -10.05
C ASN A 567 33.75 -4.47 -9.69
N ASP A 568 33.79 -4.85 -8.43
CA ASP A 568 34.82 -5.73 -7.88
C ASP A 568 34.83 -7.15 -8.49
N HIS A 569 33.72 -7.55 -9.13
CA HIS A 569 33.54 -8.89 -9.71
C HIS A 569 33.88 -8.95 -11.19
N LEU A 570 33.91 -7.80 -11.88
CA LEU A 570 34.22 -7.73 -13.31
C LEU A 570 35.52 -7.00 -13.51
N ARG A 571 36.62 -7.76 -13.37
CA ARG A 571 37.97 -7.22 -13.46
C ARG A 571 38.33 -6.83 -14.88
N THR A 572 37.72 -7.47 -15.90
CA THR A 572 38.01 -7.17 -17.30
C THR A 572 36.76 -7.22 -18.16
N VAL A 573 36.75 -6.47 -19.26
CA VAL A 573 35.73 -6.55 -20.31
C VAL A 573 35.64 -7.99 -20.86
N ARG A 574 36.79 -8.67 -20.90
CA ARG A 574 36.92 -10.04 -21.41
C ARG A 574 36.03 -11.02 -20.64
N ASP A 575 35.90 -10.87 -19.32
CA ASP A 575 35.05 -11.73 -18.48
C ASP A 575 33.58 -11.58 -18.85
N MET A 576 33.17 -10.36 -19.15
CA MET A 576 31.80 -10.04 -19.57
C MET A 576 31.54 -10.55 -21.00
N MET A 577 32.49 -10.31 -21.92
CA MET A 577 32.38 -10.67 -23.34
C MET A 577 32.37 -12.18 -23.57
N ASN A 578 33.05 -12.95 -22.73
CA ASN A 578 33.18 -14.41 -22.86
C ASN A 578 32.10 -15.19 -22.10
N ASN A 579 31.20 -14.51 -21.39
CA ASN A 579 30.18 -15.16 -20.59
C ASN A 579 29.06 -15.76 -21.49
N SER A 580 29.02 -17.08 -21.59
CA SER A 580 28.08 -17.81 -22.45
C SER A 580 26.62 -17.57 -22.04
N PHE A 581 26.36 -17.42 -20.75
CA PHE A 581 25.02 -17.12 -20.24
C PHE A 581 24.55 -15.75 -20.76
N TYR A 582 25.40 -14.72 -20.63
CA TYR A 582 25.05 -13.38 -21.12
C TYR A 582 24.78 -13.37 -22.64
N LYS A 583 25.54 -14.12 -23.41
CA LYS A 583 25.35 -14.25 -24.87
C LYS A 583 23.99 -14.87 -25.18
N SER A 584 23.64 -15.98 -24.52
CA SER A 584 22.36 -16.64 -24.72
C SER A 584 21.18 -15.75 -24.30
N GLN A 585 21.33 -14.97 -23.23
CA GLN A 585 20.31 -14.01 -22.81
C GLN A 585 20.14 -12.87 -23.81
N TYR A 586 21.20 -12.39 -24.41
CA TYR A 586 21.12 -11.39 -25.49
C TYR A 586 20.30 -11.92 -26.67
N GLU A 587 20.57 -13.15 -27.10
CA GLU A 587 19.81 -13.79 -28.20
C GLU A 587 18.33 -13.92 -27.85
N LEU A 588 18.03 -14.34 -26.61
CA LEU A 588 16.66 -14.45 -26.13
C LEU A 588 15.95 -13.09 -26.18
N ILE A 589 16.61 -12.01 -25.75
CA ILE A 589 16.02 -10.66 -25.74
C ILE A 589 15.78 -10.17 -27.18
N GLU A 590 16.72 -10.41 -28.11
CA GLU A 590 16.49 -10.10 -29.54
C GLU A 590 15.26 -10.82 -30.07
N GLN A 591 15.10 -12.10 -29.73
CA GLN A 591 13.96 -12.90 -30.13
C GLN A 591 12.66 -12.33 -29.50
N CYS A 592 12.70 -11.95 -28.22
CA CYS A 592 11.53 -11.34 -27.54
C CYS A 592 11.08 -10.06 -28.25
N PHE A 593 12.03 -9.18 -28.60
CA PHE A 593 11.71 -7.95 -29.34
C PHE A 593 11.00 -8.25 -30.67
N LYS A 594 11.48 -9.24 -31.41
CA LYS A 594 10.87 -9.66 -32.67
C LYS A 594 9.45 -10.19 -32.48
N VAL A 595 9.25 -11.06 -31.47
CA VAL A 595 7.94 -11.67 -31.17
C VAL A 595 6.91 -10.59 -30.79
N ILE A 596 7.29 -9.59 -29.98
CA ILE A 596 6.35 -8.53 -29.57
C ILE A 596 6.16 -7.45 -30.65
N GLY A 597 6.97 -7.47 -31.72
CA GLY A 597 6.74 -6.64 -32.90
C GLY A 597 7.62 -5.41 -33.03
N PHE A 598 8.76 -5.37 -32.35
CA PHE A 598 9.74 -4.29 -32.55
C PHE A 598 10.55 -4.53 -33.83
N THR A 599 10.90 -3.46 -34.52
CA THR A 599 11.80 -3.50 -35.67
C THR A 599 13.25 -3.55 -35.21
N MET A 600 14.13 -3.97 -36.10
CA MET A 600 15.57 -4.07 -35.79
C MET A 600 16.29 -2.71 -35.90
N GLU A 601 15.58 -1.64 -36.22
CA GLU A 601 16.06 -0.24 -36.25
C GLU A 601 15.84 0.42 -34.88
#